data_a9e65b7b93de8f225917c91f8e8ffe21
#
_entry.id   a9e65b7b93de8f225917c91f8e8ffe21
#
_cell.length_a   1.000
_cell.length_b   1.000
_cell.length_c   1.000
_cell.angle_alpha   90.00
_cell.angle_beta   90.00
_cell.angle_gamma   90.00
#
_symmetry.space_group_name_H-M   'P 1'
#
loop_
_entity.id
_entity.type
_entity.pdbx_description
1 polymer ?
#
loop_
_entity_poly.entity_id
_entity_poly.type
_entity_poly.pdbx_seq_one_letter_code
_entity_poly.pdbx_strand_id
1 'polypeptide(L)'
;ENLKSARDEKVYMGTMPLMTEHGTFVINGTERVVVSQLHRSPGLIFDHDKGKTHSSGKLLYSSRVIPYRGSWLDFEFDHKDLIYIRIDRRRKLYASILLKSLGMTPKEILDIFYEKESYTLNKNGLYSLSLNSQKLVGRLAPVDILAKDKSVIIELGKRITARHIRPVSYTHLTLPTKRIV
;
A
#
# COMPACT_ATOMS: atom_id res chain seq x y z
N GLU A 1 25.37 -9.97 -22.46
CA GLU A 1 26.81 -10.28 -22.53
C GLU A 1 26.98 -11.74 -22.87
N ASN A 2 27.58 -12.03 -24.01
CA ASN A 2 27.85 -13.40 -24.44
C ASN A 2 29.09 -13.92 -23.70
N LEU A 3 28.89 -14.78 -22.71
CA LEU A 3 29.95 -15.55 -22.08
C LEU A 3 30.65 -16.43 -23.12
N LYS A 4 31.89 -16.13 -23.45
CA LYS A 4 32.66 -16.87 -24.45
C LYS A 4 33.17 -18.23 -23.96
N SER A 5 33.36 -18.39 -22.65
CA SER A 5 33.71 -19.66 -22.01
C SER A 5 33.52 -19.61 -20.51
N ALA A 6 33.08 -20.70 -19.89
CA ALA A 6 33.13 -20.90 -18.45
C ALA A 6 34.34 -21.76 -18.12
N ARG A 7 35.11 -21.39 -17.11
CA ARG A 7 36.23 -22.16 -16.57
C ARG A 7 36.03 -22.36 -15.07
N ASP A 8 36.18 -23.60 -14.62
CA ASP A 8 36.19 -23.93 -13.21
C ASP A 8 37.63 -23.91 -12.73
N GLU A 9 37.94 -23.05 -11.78
CA GLU A 9 39.27 -22.88 -11.22
C GLU A 9 39.19 -22.85 -9.69
N LYS A 10 40.12 -23.55 -9.03
CA LYS A 10 40.23 -23.51 -7.57
C LYS A 10 41.04 -22.29 -7.18
N VAL A 11 40.37 -21.34 -6.48
CA VAL A 11 41.00 -20.13 -5.98
C VAL A 11 41.17 -20.23 -4.47
N TYR A 12 42.38 -19.95 -3.97
CA TYR A 12 42.63 -19.91 -2.54
C TYR A 12 41.97 -18.66 -1.94
N MET A 13 40.98 -18.91 -1.06
CA MET A 13 40.22 -17.84 -0.43
C MET A 13 40.72 -17.49 0.99
N GLY A 14 41.63 -18.25 1.55
CA GLY A 14 42.14 -18.11 2.89
C GLY A 14 42.02 -19.39 3.74
N THR A 15 42.41 -19.31 5.00
CA THR A 15 42.28 -20.40 5.96
C THR A 15 41.09 -20.18 6.87
N MET A 16 40.38 -21.25 7.23
CA MET A 16 39.37 -21.27 8.28
C MET A 16 39.92 -22.01 9.52
N PRO A 17 39.67 -21.48 10.74
CA PRO A 17 40.01 -22.20 11.94
C PRO A 17 39.30 -23.56 12.00
N LEU A 18 40.01 -24.58 12.45
CA LEU A 18 39.43 -25.89 12.69
C LEU A 18 38.73 -25.88 14.06
N MET A 19 37.53 -26.45 14.13
CA MET A 19 36.83 -26.62 15.42
C MET A 19 37.48 -27.75 16.22
N THR A 20 37.70 -27.54 17.49
CA THR A 20 38.20 -28.53 18.43
C THR A 20 37.12 -29.55 18.79
N GLU A 21 37.49 -30.66 19.46
CA GLU A 21 36.56 -31.67 19.95
C GLU A 21 35.51 -31.09 20.93
N HIS A 22 35.85 -30.01 21.63
CA HIS A 22 34.98 -29.33 22.59
C HIS A 22 34.06 -28.27 21.94
N GLY A 23 34.07 -28.10 20.60
CA GLY A 23 33.27 -27.11 19.92
C GLY A 23 33.81 -25.69 19.97
N THR A 24 35.10 -25.53 20.29
CA THR A 24 35.80 -24.25 20.38
C THR A 24 36.69 -24.02 19.16
N PHE A 25 37.12 -22.77 18.96
CA PHE A 25 38.06 -22.35 17.93
C PHE A 25 39.24 -21.65 18.61
N VAL A 26 40.46 -21.97 18.24
CA VAL A 26 41.64 -21.25 18.72
C VAL A 26 41.93 -20.11 17.75
N ILE A 27 41.73 -18.86 18.20
CA ILE A 27 41.99 -17.66 17.45
C ILE A 27 42.94 -16.76 18.21
N ASN A 28 44.08 -16.44 17.62
CA ASN A 28 45.14 -15.64 18.25
C ASN A 28 45.58 -16.21 19.63
N GLY A 29 45.70 -17.52 19.73
CA GLY A 29 46.09 -18.20 20.94
C GLY A 29 45.04 -18.30 22.05
N THR A 30 43.81 -17.86 21.79
CA THR A 30 42.70 -17.89 22.75
C THR A 30 41.62 -18.81 22.27
N GLU A 31 41.10 -19.69 23.12
CA GLU A 31 39.92 -20.47 22.85
C GLU A 31 38.67 -19.57 22.80
N ARG A 32 37.90 -19.68 21.72
CA ARG A 32 36.66 -18.94 21.53
C ARG A 32 35.56 -19.88 21.10
N VAL A 33 34.32 -19.54 21.45
CA VAL A 33 33.12 -20.28 21.07
C VAL A 33 32.16 -19.35 20.38
N VAL A 34 31.47 -19.88 19.40
CA VAL A 34 30.37 -19.14 18.70
C VAL A 34 29.14 -19.20 19.59
N VAL A 35 28.63 -18.05 19.98
CA VAL A 35 27.40 -17.93 20.76
C VAL A 35 26.23 -17.44 19.88
N SER A 36 25.04 -17.95 20.15
CA SER A 36 23.83 -17.50 19.48
C SER A 36 23.49 -16.09 19.93
N GLN A 37 23.13 -15.25 18.94
CA GLN A 37 22.70 -13.88 19.20
C GLN A 37 21.19 -13.78 18.96
N LEU A 38 20.48 -13.24 19.96
CA LEU A 38 19.06 -12.96 19.82
C LEU A 38 18.86 -11.76 18.88
N HIS A 39 18.04 -11.94 17.86
CA HIS A 39 17.65 -10.86 16.94
C HIS A 39 16.15 -10.95 16.60
N ARG A 40 15.61 -9.92 16.00
CA ARG A 40 14.22 -9.96 15.51
C ARG A 40 14.10 -11.00 14.40
N SER A 41 13.01 -11.76 14.44
CA SER A 41 12.70 -12.73 13.38
C SER A 41 12.55 -12.04 12.03
N PRO A 42 13.05 -12.64 10.94
CA PRO A 42 12.73 -12.20 9.59
C PRO A 42 11.24 -12.27 9.36
N GLY A 43 10.72 -11.36 8.55
CA GLY A 43 9.32 -11.32 8.20
C GLY A 43 8.78 -9.91 8.11
N LEU A 44 7.46 -9.80 8.06
CA LEU A 44 6.72 -8.56 7.98
C LEU A 44 6.08 -8.24 9.32
N ILE A 45 6.37 -7.06 9.85
CA ILE A 45 5.84 -6.57 11.12
C ILE A 45 4.99 -5.34 10.83
N PHE A 46 3.78 -5.31 11.39
CA PHE A 46 2.89 -4.15 11.35
C PHE A 46 2.81 -3.53 12.74
N ASP A 47 2.80 -2.21 12.78
CA ASP A 47 2.72 -1.42 14.01
C ASP A 47 1.97 -0.11 13.78
N HIS A 48 1.62 0.59 14.85
CA HIS A 48 1.04 1.92 14.81
C HIS A 48 1.46 2.76 16.02
N ASP A 49 1.46 4.07 15.87
CA ASP A 49 1.92 5.02 16.89
C ASP A 49 0.95 5.28 18.05
N LYS A 50 -0.22 4.63 18.06
CA LYS A 50 -1.32 4.84 19.03
C LYS A 50 -1.83 6.30 19.09
N GLY A 51 -1.66 7.05 17.99
CA GLY A 51 -2.09 8.45 17.90
C GLY A 51 -1.25 9.44 18.70
N LYS A 52 -0.04 9.05 19.12
CA LYS A 52 0.83 9.90 19.97
C LYS A 52 1.69 10.89 19.18
N THR A 53 1.97 10.59 17.92
CA THR A 53 2.92 11.36 17.11
C THR A 53 2.36 12.68 16.62
N HIS A 54 1.06 12.75 16.37
CA HIS A 54 0.40 13.96 15.85
C HIS A 54 -0.75 14.43 16.73
N SER A 55 -0.90 15.75 16.87
CA SER A 55 -1.93 16.39 17.73
C SER A 55 -3.37 16.03 17.37
N SER A 56 -3.63 15.60 16.12
CA SER A 56 -4.96 15.17 15.67
C SER A 56 -5.43 13.83 16.25
N GLY A 57 -4.57 13.09 16.95
CA GLY A 57 -4.86 11.74 17.45
C GLY A 57 -5.01 10.68 16.36
N LYS A 58 -4.68 11.00 15.09
CA LYS A 58 -4.75 10.07 13.97
C LYS A 58 -3.75 8.93 14.14
N LEU A 59 -4.21 7.70 13.96
CA LEU A 59 -3.34 6.52 13.96
C LEU A 59 -2.45 6.54 12.72
N LEU A 60 -1.14 6.56 12.93
CA LEU A 60 -0.16 6.43 11.86
C LEU A 60 0.35 5.00 11.85
N TYR A 61 0.05 4.30 10.77
CA TYR A 61 0.47 2.93 10.59
C TYR A 61 1.87 2.86 10.03
N SER A 62 2.61 1.83 10.43
CA SER A 62 3.92 1.52 9.90
C SER A 62 4.06 0.03 9.67
N SER A 63 4.91 -0.32 8.73
CA SER A 63 5.23 -1.71 8.45
C SER A 63 6.72 -1.83 8.21
N ARG A 64 7.30 -2.91 8.74
CA ARG A 64 8.72 -3.19 8.62
C ARG A 64 8.93 -4.55 7.99
N VAL A 65 9.69 -4.56 6.91
CA VAL A 65 10.14 -5.79 6.26
C VAL A 65 11.55 -6.10 6.76
N ILE A 66 11.70 -7.20 7.48
CA ILE A 66 12.97 -7.68 8.01
C ILE A 66 13.40 -8.88 7.17
N PRO A 67 14.46 -8.75 6.34
CA PRO A 67 14.98 -9.87 5.57
C PRO A 67 15.78 -10.83 6.46
N TYR A 68 16.01 -12.03 5.97
CA TYR A 68 16.89 -12.98 6.64
C TYR A 68 18.32 -12.44 6.71
N ARG A 69 18.77 -11.80 5.64
CA ARG A 69 20.07 -11.10 5.53
C ARG A 69 19.93 -9.91 4.62
N GLY A 70 20.37 -8.74 5.06
CA GLY A 70 20.34 -7.51 4.27
C GLY A 70 19.69 -6.34 5.01
N SER A 71 19.37 -5.30 4.25
CA SER A 71 18.84 -4.04 4.75
C SER A 71 17.36 -4.14 5.12
N TRP A 72 16.98 -3.50 6.19
CA TRP A 72 15.57 -3.39 6.58
C TRP A 72 14.86 -2.35 5.71
N LEU A 73 13.59 -2.64 5.39
CA LEU A 73 12.72 -1.73 4.66
C LEU A 73 11.54 -1.36 5.54
N ASP A 74 11.43 -0.08 5.87
CA ASP A 74 10.33 0.46 6.66
C ASP A 74 9.37 1.24 5.75
N PHE A 75 8.07 0.99 5.89
CA PHE A 75 6.99 1.79 5.32
C PHE A 75 6.33 2.59 6.43
N GLU A 76 6.12 3.88 6.24
CA GLU A 76 5.51 4.77 7.22
C GLU A 76 4.43 5.62 6.56
N PHE A 77 3.24 5.68 7.19
CA PHE A 77 2.22 6.64 6.81
C PHE A 77 2.46 7.98 7.51
N ASP A 78 2.24 9.05 6.78
CA ASP A 78 2.23 10.40 7.33
C ASP A 78 0.80 10.84 7.68
N HIS A 79 0.68 11.91 8.47
CA HIS A 79 -0.63 12.51 8.82
C HIS A 79 -1.43 12.97 7.59
N LYS A 80 -0.78 13.21 6.46
CA LYS A 80 -1.37 13.55 5.15
C LYS A 80 -1.74 12.34 4.29
N ASP A 81 -1.72 11.12 4.85
CA ASP A 81 -1.94 9.86 4.14
C ASP A 81 -0.93 9.55 3.03
N LEU A 82 0.25 10.17 3.10
CA LEU A 82 1.35 9.86 2.21
C LEU A 82 2.16 8.68 2.76
N ILE A 83 2.55 7.76 1.87
CA ILE A 83 3.36 6.60 2.23
C ILE A 83 4.81 6.89 1.91
N TYR A 84 5.65 6.77 2.92
CA TYR A 84 7.09 6.90 2.82
C TYR A 84 7.78 5.56 3.05
N ILE A 85 8.95 5.41 2.49
CA ILE A 85 9.85 4.30 2.73
C ILE A 85 11.17 4.78 3.32
N ARG A 86 11.78 3.92 4.12
CA ARG A 86 13.18 4.06 4.57
C ARG A 86 13.90 2.74 4.35
N ILE A 87 15.10 2.82 3.84
CA ILE A 87 16.02 1.69 3.74
C ILE A 87 17.13 1.91 4.75
N ASP A 88 17.33 0.96 5.67
CA ASP A 88 18.33 1.04 6.76
C ASP A 88 18.27 2.36 7.55
N ARG A 89 17.07 2.83 7.89
CA ARG A 89 16.85 4.09 8.62
C ARG A 89 17.43 5.36 7.96
N ARG A 90 17.75 5.30 6.67
CA ARG A 90 18.21 6.45 5.89
C ARG A 90 17.08 7.43 5.62
N ARG A 91 17.32 8.39 4.72
CA ARG A 91 16.36 9.44 4.33
C ARG A 91 15.04 8.83 3.82
N LYS A 92 13.91 9.43 4.21
CA LYS A 92 12.58 9.08 3.70
C LYS A 92 12.48 9.35 2.20
N LEU A 93 11.92 8.39 1.47
CA LEU A 93 11.55 8.48 0.06
C LEU A 93 10.06 8.16 -0.07
N TYR A 94 9.42 8.61 -1.13
CA TYR A 94 8.04 8.21 -1.42
C TYR A 94 7.98 6.74 -1.84
N ALA A 95 6.99 6.00 -1.35
CA ALA A 95 6.80 4.59 -1.69
C ALA A 95 6.62 4.36 -3.20
N SER A 96 6.02 5.33 -3.91
CA SER A 96 5.86 5.28 -5.36
C SER A 96 7.17 5.22 -6.13
N ILE A 97 8.27 5.77 -5.56
CA ILE A 97 9.60 5.70 -6.19
C ILE A 97 10.10 4.25 -6.18
N LEU A 98 9.94 3.56 -5.03
CA LEU A 98 10.31 2.15 -4.92
C LEU A 98 9.50 1.30 -5.89
N LEU A 99 8.17 1.46 -5.92
CA LEU A 99 7.29 0.67 -6.79
C LEU A 99 7.65 0.86 -8.28
N LYS A 100 7.95 2.11 -8.69
CA LYS A 100 8.41 2.39 -10.04
C LYS A 100 9.79 1.78 -10.33
N SER A 101 10.71 1.79 -9.38
CA SER A 101 12.03 1.16 -9.55
C SER A 101 11.96 -0.35 -9.65
N LEU A 102 10.90 -0.98 -9.08
CA LEU A 102 10.58 -2.39 -9.24
C LEU A 102 9.89 -2.72 -10.58
N GLY A 103 9.69 -1.71 -11.46
CA GLY A 103 9.11 -1.89 -12.80
C GLY A 103 7.61 -1.66 -12.89
N MET A 104 6.95 -1.25 -11.80
CA MET A 104 5.50 -0.98 -11.85
C MET A 104 5.21 0.32 -12.58
N THR A 105 4.27 0.29 -13.51
CA THR A 105 3.77 1.49 -14.18
C THR A 105 2.84 2.30 -13.25
N PRO A 106 2.70 3.62 -13.45
CA PRO A 106 1.77 4.43 -12.67
C PRO A 106 0.32 3.91 -12.73
N LYS A 107 -0.08 3.36 -13.87
CA LYS A 107 -1.40 2.77 -14.06
C LYS A 107 -1.59 1.54 -13.17
N GLU A 108 -0.65 0.62 -13.16
CA GLU A 108 -0.69 -0.58 -12.30
C GLU A 108 -0.74 -0.23 -10.82
N ILE A 109 0.05 0.77 -10.39
CA ILE A 109 0.01 1.25 -9.01
C ILE A 109 -1.40 1.75 -8.64
N LEU A 110 -2.00 2.58 -9.49
CA LEU A 110 -3.37 3.07 -9.26
C LEU A 110 -4.39 1.93 -9.29
N ASP A 111 -4.22 0.96 -10.18
CA ASP A 111 -5.12 -0.19 -10.33
C ASP A 111 -5.12 -1.11 -9.10
N ILE A 112 -3.98 -1.22 -8.41
CA ILE A 112 -3.84 -2.06 -7.22
C ILE A 112 -4.33 -1.35 -5.96
N PHE A 113 -4.01 -0.06 -5.80
CA PHE A 113 -4.24 0.65 -4.54
C PHE A 113 -5.55 1.44 -4.48
N TYR A 114 -6.20 1.67 -5.61
CA TYR A 114 -7.42 2.48 -5.67
C TYR A 114 -8.56 1.73 -6.36
N GLU A 115 -9.74 1.88 -5.79
CA GLU A 115 -10.97 1.42 -6.44
C GLU A 115 -11.28 2.31 -7.65
N LYS A 116 -11.57 1.68 -8.78
CA LYS A 116 -11.95 2.37 -10.00
C LYS A 116 -13.45 2.55 -10.10
N GLU A 117 -13.86 3.70 -10.57
CA GLU A 117 -15.23 3.97 -10.99
C GLU A 117 -15.24 4.06 -12.52
N SER A 118 -16.07 3.22 -13.16
CA SER A 118 -16.20 3.19 -14.62
C SER A 118 -17.37 4.06 -15.06
N TYR A 119 -17.07 5.08 -15.84
CA TYR A 119 -18.08 5.94 -16.46
C TYR A 119 -18.30 5.50 -17.90
N THR A 120 -19.54 5.23 -18.28
CA THR A 120 -19.93 4.95 -19.66
C THR A 120 -20.54 6.19 -20.30
N LEU A 121 -19.99 6.63 -21.44
CA LEU A 121 -20.57 7.73 -22.20
C LEU A 121 -21.72 7.19 -23.07
N ASN A 122 -22.92 7.69 -22.83
CA ASN A 122 -24.09 7.35 -23.60
C ASN A 122 -24.14 8.16 -24.90
N LYS A 123 -24.88 7.66 -25.90
CA LYS A 123 -25.06 8.35 -27.21
C LYS A 123 -25.64 9.79 -27.09
N ASN A 124 -26.26 10.08 -25.97
CA ASN A 124 -26.85 11.40 -25.67
C ASN A 124 -25.88 12.39 -25.03
N GLY A 125 -24.58 12.07 -24.97
CA GLY A 125 -23.56 12.90 -24.31
C GLY A 125 -23.61 12.89 -22.77
N LEU A 126 -24.42 12.02 -22.17
CA LEU A 126 -24.52 11.84 -20.72
C LEU A 126 -23.61 10.70 -20.25
N TYR A 127 -23.01 10.86 -19.09
CA TYR A 127 -22.25 9.80 -18.44
C TYR A 127 -23.16 8.99 -17.52
N SER A 128 -23.09 7.67 -17.61
CA SER A 128 -23.69 6.76 -16.65
C SER A 128 -22.61 6.12 -15.79
N LEU A 129 -22.86 6.06 -14.48
CA LEU A 129 -22.01 5.45 -13.49
C LEU A 129 -22.80 4.37 -12.77
N SER A 130 -22.18 3.20 -12.59
CA SER A 130 -22.69 2.18 -11.66
C SER A 130 -22.52 2.68 -10.23
N LEU A 131 -23.63 2.99 -9.58
CA LEU A 131 -23.63 3.70 -8.31
C LEU A 131 -23.39 2.77 -7.13
N ASN A 132 -22.37 3.04 -6.32
CA ASN A 132 -22.25 2.45 -5.00
C ASN A 132 -23.04 3.30 -3.99
N SER A 133 -24.18 2.77 -3.55
CA SER A 133 -25.11 3.47 -2.66
C SER A 133 -24.48 3.97 -1.36
N GLN A 134 -23.48 3.26 -0.84
CA GLN A 134 -22.78 3.65 0.40
C GLN A 134 -21.95 4.93 0.25
N LYS A 135 -21.39 5.20 -0.94
CA LYS A 135 -20.60 6.41 -1.22
C LYS A 135 -21.45 7.69 -1.34
N LEU A 136 -22.75 7.56 -1.44
CA LEU A 136 -23.67 8.70 -1.52
C LEU A 136 -24.06 9.26 -0.17
N VAL A 137 -23.97 8.49 0.92
CA VAL A 137 -24.37 8.96 2.24
C VAL A 137 -23.62 10.23 2.62
N GLY A 138 -24.36 11.24 3.05
CA GLY A 138 -23.79 12.52 3.49
C GLY A 138 -23.52 13.54 2.40
N ARG A 139 -23.61 13.17 1.10
CA ARG A 139 -23.49 14.12 -0.04
C ARG A 139 -24.81 14.85 -0.27
N LEU A 140 -24.73 16.03 -0.89
CA LEU A 140 -25.91 16.74 -1.37
C LEU A 140 -26.35 16.17 -2.72
N ALA A 141 -27.65 16.03 -2.92
CA ALA A 141 -28.19 15.55 -4.20
C ALA A 141 -28.00 16.64 -5.26
N PRO A 142 -27.26 16.37 -6.35
CA PRO A 142 -27.03 17.35 -7.42
C PRO A 142 -28.23 17.49 -8.36
N VAL A 143 -29.17 16.56 -8.30
CA VAL A 143 -30.45 16.53 -9.07
C VAL A 143 -31.50 15.80 -8.24
N ASP A 144 -32.77 15.92 -8.64
CA ASP A 144 -33.84 15.14 -8.04
C ASP A 144 -33.63 13.65 -8.31
N ILE A 145 -33.60 12.85 -7.26
CA ILE A 145 -33.44 11.40 -7.37
C ILE A 145 -34.84 10.78 -7.39
N LEU A 146 -35.15 10.14 -8.50
CA LEU A 146 -36.45 9.54 -8.76
C LEU A 146 -36.43 8.02 -8.52
N ALA A 147 -37.53 7.47 -8.01
CA ALA A 147 -37.78 6.04 -7.97
C ALA A 147 -38.20 5.51 -9.36
N LYS A 148 -38.35 4.19 -9.50
CA LYS A 148 -38.82 3.57 -10.75
C LYS A 148 -40.21 4.02 -11.15
N ASP A 149 -41.07 4.38 -10.20
CA ASP A 149 -42.42 4.90 -10.36
C ASP A 149 -42.47 6.40 -10.62
N LYS A 150 -41.29 7.05 -10.85
CA LYS A 150 -41.11 8.48 -11.03
C LYS A 150 -41.43 9.34 -9.81
N SER A 151 -41.68 8.76 -8.66
CA SER A 151 -41.79 9.52 -7.39
C SER A 151 -40.43 10.07 -7.00
N VAL A 152 -40.41 11.31 -6.45
CA VAL A 152 -39.17 11.94 -5.98
C VAL A 152 -38.79 11.34 -4.63
N ILE A 153 -37.63 10.66 -4.59
CA ILE A 153 -37.06 10.10 -3.36
C ILE A 153 -36.29 11.20 -2.61
N ILE A 154 -35.52 12.02 -3.32
CA ILE A 154 -34.71 13.09 -2.76
C ILE A 154 -34.76 14.28 -3.70
N GLU A 155 -35.08 15.45 -3.17
CA GLU A 155 -35.08 16.70 -3.91
C GLU A 155 -33.67 17.27 -4.07
N LEU A 156 -33.45 18.02 -5.11
CA LEU A 156 -32.22 18.77 -5.39
C LEU A 156 -31.74 19.53 -4.14
N GLY A 157 -30.44 19.40 -3.82
CA GLY A 157 -29.79 20.11 -2.72
C GLY A 157 -30.04 19.50 -1.32
N LYS A 158 -30.90 18.50 -1.18
CA LYS A 158 -31.05 17.79 0.10
C LYS A 158 -29.92 16.80 0.36
N ARG A 159 -29.55 16.65 1.63
CA ARG A 159 -28.50 15.69 2.04
C ARG A 159 -29.03 14.26 1.96
N ILE A 160 -28.28 13.40 1.30
CA ILE A 160 -28.59 11.98 1.16
C ILE A 160 -28.32 11.28 2.49
N THR A 161 -29.33 10.65 3.09
CA THR A 161 -29.24 9.89 4.31
C THR A 161 -29.29 8.38 4.05
N ALA A 162 -28.89 7.56 5.02
CA ALA A 162 -28.95 6.11 4.92
C ALA A 162 -30.38 5.58 4.66
N ARG A 163 -31.41 6.32 5.09
CA ARG A 163 -32.83 5.97 4.82
C ARG A 163 -33.19 6.10 3.34
N HIS A 164 -32.62 7.09 2.66
CA HIS A 164 -32.85 7.32 1.22
C HIS A 164 -32.17 6.27 0.33
N ILE A 165 -31.15 5.60 0.84
CA ILE A 165 -30.35 4.65 0.04
C ILE A 165 -31.08 3.31 -0.17
N ARG A 166 -31.88 2.85 0.79
CA ARG A 166 -32.62 1.58 0.66
C ARG A 166 -33.46 1.50 -0.63
N PRO A 167 -34.30 2.50 -0.96
CA PRO A 167 -35.03 2.50 -2.25
C PRO A 167 -34.13 2.76 -3.47
N VAL A 168 -33.04 3.51 -3.31
CA VAL A 168 -32.11 3.87 -4.41
C VAL A 168 -31.25 2.68 -4.86
N SER A 169 -30.94 1.72 -3.99
CA SER A 169 -30.12 0.54 -4.35
C SER A 169 -30.73 -0.32 -5.46
N TYR A 170 -32.01 -0.17 -5.72
CA TYR A 170 -32.76 -0.90 -6.76
C TYR A 170 -33.03 -0.08 -8.03
N THR A 171 -32.53 1.16 -8.10
CA THR A 171 -32.76 2.06 -9.23
C THR A 171 -31.45 2.42 -9.94
N HIS A 172 -31.45 2.42 -11.30
CA HIS A 172 -30.37 2.99 -12.09
C HIS A 172 -30.46 4.51 -12.07
N LEU A 173 -29.44 5.18 -11.51
CA LEU A 173 -29.33 6.63 -11.54
C LEU A 173 -28.51 7.07 -12.74
N THR A 174 -29.11 7.86 -13.62
CA THR A 174 -28.39 8.66 -14.63
C THR A 174 -28.17 10.05 -14.06
N LEU A 175 -26.93 10.44 -13.81
CA LEU A 175 -26.59 11.79 -13.42
C LEU A 175 -26.31 12.63 -14.68
N PRO A 176 -27.06 13.74 -14.93
CA PRO A 176 -26.67 14.68 -15.95
C PRO A 176 -25.42 15.42 -15.50
N THR A 177 -24.25 15.07 -16.06
CA THR A 177 -23.04 15.84 -15.85
C THR A 177 -22.99 17.00 -16.82
N LYS A 178 -23.10 18.24 -16.32
CA LYS A 178 -22.69 19.42 -17.07
C LYS A 178 -21.22 19.28 -17.41
N ARG A 179 -20.85 19.52 -18.68
CA ARG A 179 -19.48 19.61 -19.18
C ARG A 179 -18.63 20.41 -18.19
N ILE A 180 -17.60 19.79 -17.62
CA ILE A 180 -16.48 20.50 -17.02
C ILE A 180 -15.56 20.82 -18.20
N VAL A 181 -15.45 22.09 -18.54
CA VAL A 181 -14.50 22.66 -19.49
C VAL A 181 -13.15 22.73 -18.81
#